data_3f3de20a626d60cdbde88e7f20147a50
#
_entry.id   3f3de20a626d60cdbde88e7f20147a50
#
_cell.length_a   1.000
_cell.length_b   1.000
_cell.length_c   1.000
_cell.angle_alpha   90.00
_cell.angle_beta   90.00
_cell.angle_gamma   90.00
#
_symmetry.space_group_name_H-M   'P 1'
#
loop_
_entity.id
_entity.type
_entity.pdbx_description
1 polymer ?
#
loop_
_entity_poly.entity_id
_entity_poly.type
_entity_poly.pdbx_seq_one_letter_code
_entity_poly.pdbx_strand_id
1 'polypeptide(L)'
;MMKKRRLQMIIIILVTICLYIVYIMNNIAFFKDKEFERAVRDTLISSRVSMVDRREKALGGIIWKRDLERVQSVSINFREYKVKNIEDIKYFKNTKTVRFSYISAYDGDNSIYEDEHVLDNIGLMKNLMYLKKLDLYHLKINEDIEAMFPNIEVFIE
;
A
#
# COMPACT_ATOMS: atom_id res chain seq x y z
N MET A 1 30.70 -12.96 -42.04
CA MET A 1 30.88 -11.91 -40.99
C MET A 1 29.59 -11.20 -40.52
N MET A 2 28.70 -10.81 -41.43
CA MET A 2 27.43 -10.08 -41.10
C MET A 2 26.48 -10.86 -40.17
N LYS A 3 26.29 -12.16 -40.27
CA LYS A 3 25.39 -12.95 -39.41
C LYS A 3 25.83 -12.93 -37.94
N LYS A 4 27.13 -13.02 -37.66
CA LYS A 4 27.66 -12.99 -36.28
C LYS A 4 27.42 -11.63 -35.60
N ARG A 5 27.62 -10.52 -36.33
CA ARG A 5 27.33 -9.17 -35.80
C ARG A 5 25.86 -8.96 -35.52
N ARG A 6 24.93 -9.43 -36.37
CA ARG A 6 23.49 -9.36 -36.14
C ARG A 6 23.07 -10.16 -34.89
N LEU A 7 23.62 -11.36 -34.71
CA LEU A 7 23.37 -12.18 -33.55
C LEU A 7 23.84 -11.48 -32.26
N GLN A 8 25.02 -10.88 -32.26
CA GLN A 8 25.55 -10.11 -31.12
C GLN A 8 24.63 -8.92 -30.78
N MET A 9 24.16 -8.16 -31.77
CA MET A 9 23.23 -7.06 -31.54
C MET A 9 21.90 -7.53 -30.91
N ILE A 10 21.34 -8.64 -31.38
CA ILE A 10 20.12 -9.21 -30.83
C ILE A 10 20.31 -9.59 -29.35
N ILE A 11 21.43 -10.23 -29.02
CA ILE A 11 21.75 -10.61 -27.64
C ILE A 11 21.87 -9.37 -26.76
N ILE A 12 22.54 -8.32 -27.21
CA ILE A 12 22.68 -7.07 -26.45
C ILE A 12 21.31 -6.45 -26.18
N ILE A 13 20.44 -6.40 -27.19
CA ILE A 13 19.08 -5.85 -27.04
C ILE A 13 18.29 -6.67 -26.02
N LEU A 14 18.32 -8.00 -26.11
CA LEU A 14 17.61 -8.87 -25.17
C LEU A 14 18.11 -8.67 -23.72
N VAL A 15 19.42 -8.62 -23.52
CA VAL A 15 20.01 -8.37 -22.20
C VAL A 15 19.56 -7.01 -21.66
N THR A 16 19.58 -5.97 -22.50
CA THR A 16 19.13 -4.63 -22.09
C THR A 16 17.66 -4.61 -21.69
N ILE A 17 16.80 -5.29 -22.44
CA ILE A 17 15.37 -5.42 -22.12
C ILE A 17 15.19 -6.16 -20.78
N CYS A 18 15.90 -7.28 -20.58
CA CYS A 18 15.85 -8.01 -19.32
C CYS A 18 16.26 -7.14 -18.12
N LEU A 19 17.37 -6.41 -18.24
CA LEU A 19 17.83 -5.50 -17.19
C LEU A 19 16.82 -4.38 -16.92
N TYR A 20 16.19 -3.85 -17.95
CA TYR A 20 15.15 -2.84 -17.81
C TYR A 20 13.90 -3.38 -17.11
N ILE A 21 13.46 -4.60 -17.44
CA ILE A 21 12.34 -5.26 -16.75
C ILE A 21 12.67 -5.48 -15.28
N VAL A 22 13.87 -5.98 -14.97
CA VAL A 22 14.33 -6.16 -13.58
C VAL A 22 14.34 -4.83 -12.84
N TYR A 23 14.81 -3.76 -13.46
CA TYR A 23 14.79 -2.42 -12.89
C TYR A 23 13.35 -1.97 -12.57
N ILE A 24 12.41 -2.13 -13.50
CA ILE A 24 10.99 -1.79 -13.29
C ILE A 24 10.41 -2.59 -12.12
N MET A 25 10.57 -3.91 -12.11
CA MET A 25 10.02 -4.77 -11.06
C MET A 25 10.58 -4.44 -9.67
N ASN A 26 11.84 -3.99 -9.59
CA ASN A 26 12.45 -3.63 -8.32
C ASN A 26 12.02 -2.26 -7.80
N ASN A 27 11.67 -1.32 -8.69
CA ASN A 27 11.47 0.07 -8.31
C ASN A 27 9.99 0.52 -8.35
N ILE A 28 9.17 -0.10 -9.17
CA ILE A 28 7.74 0.27 -9.31
C ILE A 28 6.90 -0.61 -8.38
N ALA A 29 5.91 0.00 -7.73
CA ALA A 29 4.91 -0.70 -6.96
C ALA A 29 3.78 -1.15 -7.89
N PHE A 30 3.51 -2.46 -7.89
CA PHE A 30 2.40 -3.07 -8.60
C PHE A 30 1.38 -3.54 -7.58
N PHE A 31 0.20 -2.96 -7.63
CA PHE A 31 -0.87 -3.26 -6.69
C PHE A 31 -1.76 -4.39 -7.21
N LYS A 32 -2.05 -5.34 -6.34
CA LYS A 32 -2.99 -6.44 -6.61
C LYS A 32 -4.44 -5.97 -6.49
N ASP A 33 -4.70 -5.09 -5.54
CA ASP A 33 -6.01 -4.50 -5.30
C ASP A 33 -6.03 -3.04 -5.77
N LYS A 34 -6.91 -2.74 -6.73
CA LYS A 34 -7.03 -1.39 -7.31
C LYS A 34 -7.63 -0.38 -6.35
N GLU A 35 -8.51 -0.81 -5.46
CA GLU A 35 -9.07 0.07 -4.43
C GLU A 35 -8.02 0.37 -3.36
N PHE A 36 -7.17 -0.59 -3.01
CA PHE A 36 -6.01 -0.32 -2.18
C PHE A 36 -5.03 0.64 -2.87
N GLU A 37 -4.75 0.47 -4.16
CA GLU A 37 -3.94 1.42 -4.94
C GLU A 37 -4.51 2.83 -4.90
N ARG A 38 -5.84 2.98 -5.03
CA ARG A 38 -6.53 4.27 -4.97
C ARG A 38 -6.35 4.92 -3.59
N ALA A 39 -6.56 4.17 -2.50
CA ALA A 39 -6.32 4.65 -1.14
C ALA A 39 -4.87 5.07 -0.91
N VAL A 40 -3.92 4.32 -1.49
CA VAL A 40 -2.49 4.66 -1.47
C VAL A 40 -2.20 5.96 -2.19
N ARG A 41 -2.82 6.22 -3.35
CA ARG A 41 -2.65 7.47 -4.08
C ARG A 41 -3.09 8.67 -3.24
N ASP A 42 -4.22 8.56 -2.55
CA ASP A 42 -4.72 9.60 -1.67
C ASP A 42 -3.83 9.77 -0.43
N THR A 43 -3.28 8.68 0.11
CA THR A 43 -2.26 8.73 1.16
C THR A 43 -1.00 9.50 0.70
N LEU A 44 -0.51 9.25 -0.51
CA LEU A 44 0.65 9.97 -1.06
C LEU A 44 0.37 11.46 -1.27
N ILE A 45 -0.86 11.81 -1.68
CA ILE A 45 -1.30 13.18 -1.82
C ILE A 45 -1.31 13.89 -0.46
N SER A 46 -1.86 13.26 0.56
CA SER A 46 -2.00 13.81 1.91
C SER A 46 -0.67 13.90 2.66
N SER A 47 0.23 12.94 2.45
CA SER A 47 1.52 12.82 3.16
C SER A 47 2.58 13.85 2.73
N ARG A 48 2.29 14.74 1.79
CA ARG A 48 3.21 15.78 1.29
C ARG A 48 4.51 15.25 0.70
N VAL A 49 4.52 14.03 0.18
CA VAL A 49 5.73 13.39 -0.35
C VAL A 49 6.36 14.15 -1.52
N SER A 50 5.59 14.86 -2.32
CA SER A 50 6.07 15.89 -3.27
C SER A 50 4.90 16.66 -3.85
N MET A 51 5.03 17.99 -3.98
CA MET A 51 3.96 18.81 -4.61
C MET A 51 3.82 18.55 -6.11
N VAL A 52 4.91 18.31 -6.80
CA VAL A 52 4.94 18.12 -8.26
C VAL A 52 4.33 16.77 -8.64
N ASP A 53 4.62 15.72 -7.86
CA ASP A 53 4.17 14.36 -8.15
C ASP A 53 2.72 14.08 -7.71
N ARG A 54 2.10 14.94 -6.91
CA ARG A 54 0.75 14.70 -6.36
C ARG A 54 -0.31 14.55 -7.44
N ARG A 55 -0.35 15.52 -8.36
CA ARG A 55 -1.37 15.55 -9.42
C ARG A 55 -1.19 14.36 -10.37
N GLU A 56 0.05 14.04 -10.71
CA GLU A 56 0.37 12.93 -11.58
C GLU A 56 -0.02 11.59 -10.95
N LYS A 57 0.28 11.41 -9.66
CA LYS A 57 -0.08 10.19 -8.91
C LYS A 57 -1.57 10.05 -8.72
N ALA A 58 -2.29 11.13 -8.47
CA ALA A 58 -3.75 11.13 -8.41
C ALA A 58 -4.39 10.74 -9.76
N LEU A 59 -3.76 11.11 -10.87
CA LEU A 59 -4.23 10.84 -12.24
C LEU A 59 -3.79 9.49 -12.81
N GLY A 60 -3.18 8.61 -12.00
CA GLY A 60 -2.79 7.27 -12.44
C GLY A 60 -1.32 7.14 -12.87
N GLY A 61 -0.46 8.09 -12.53
CA GLY A 61 0.98 8.01 -12.76
C GLY A 61 1.65 6.84 -12.03
N ILE A 62 2.90 6.57 -12.38
CA ILE A 62 3.70 5.50 -11.78
C ILE A 62 3.95 5.76 -10.29
N ILE A 63 3.67 4.77 -9.46
CA ILE A 63 4.00 4.81 -8.03
C ILE A 63 5.34 4.10 -7.83
N TRP A 64 6.33 4.85 -7.36
CA TRP A 64 7.65 4.30 -7.04
C TRP A 64 7.67 3.74 -5.62
N LYS A 65 8.27 2.57 -5.42
CA LYS A 65 8.42 1.97 -4.07
C LYS A 65 9.11 2.94 -3.10
N ARG A 66 10.12 3.68 -3.56
CA ARG A 66 10.81 4.70 -2.75
C ARG A 66 9.90 5.79 -2.21
N ASP A 67 8.79 6.10 -2.89
CA ASP A 67 7.85 7.11 -2.41
C ASP A 67 6.99 6.54 -1.29
N LEU A 68 6.61 5.27 -1.38
CA LEU A 68 5.89 4.54 -0.33
C LEU A 68 6.77 4.33 0.90
N GLU A 69 8.07 4.11 0.72
CA GLU A 69 9.04 4.00 1.82
C GLU A 69 9.20 5.31 2.60
N ARG A 70 8.82 6.46 2.04
CA ARG A 70 8.84 7.76 2.74
C ARG A 70 7.58 8.02 3.57
N VAL A 71 6.52 7.25 3.37
CA VAL A 71 5.25 7.41 4.09
C VAL A 71 5.42 6.91 5.52
N GLN A 72 5.19 7.79 6.49
CA GLN A 72 5.31 7.46 7.92
C GLN A 72 3.98 7.05 8.55
N SER A 73 2.87 7.45 7.94
CA SER A 73 1.53 7.13 8.40
C SER A 73 0.64 6.77 7.22
N VAL A 74 -0.02 5.63 7.30
CA VAL A 74 -1.01 5.16 6.34
C VAL A 74 -2.38 5.18 6.99
N SER A 75 -3.37 5.79 6.33
CA SER A 75 -4.76 5.81 6.80
C SER A 75 -5.67 5.39 5.66
N ILE A 76 -6.45 4.33 5.86
CA ILE A 76 -7.36 3.78 4.86
C ILE A 76 -8.74 3.56 5.48
N ASN A 77 -9.75 4.15 4.85
CA ASN A 77 -11.15 3.91 5.17
C ASN A 77 -11.73 2.86 4.22
N PHE A 78 -11.97 1.65 4.71
CA PHE A 78 -12.46 0.52 3.92
C PHE A 78 -13.88 0.73 3.37
N ARG A 79 -14.69 1.57 4.03
CA ARG A 79 -16.01 1.92 3.52
C ARG A 79 -15.93 2.78 2.25
N GLU A 80 -14.94 3.66 2.18
CA GLU A 80 -14.72 4.54 1.04
C GLU A 80 -14.09 3.79 -0.15
N TYR A 81 -13.05 3.01 0.11
CA TYR A 81 -12.26 2.39 -0.95
C TYR A 81 -12.66 0.95 -1.28
N LYS A 82 -13.48 0.29 -0.45
CA LYS A 82 -13.91 -1.11 -0.65
C LYS A 82 -12.73 -2.08 -0.87
N VAL A 83 -11.64 -1.85 -0.17
CA VAL A 83 -10.42 -2.65 -0.25
C VAL A 83 -10.71 -4.08 0.19
N LYS A 84 -10.23 -5.06 -0.60
CA LYS A 84 -10.39 -6.50 -0.32
C LYS A 84 -9.09 -7.17 0.09
N ASN A 85 -7.95 -6.58 -0.28
CA ASN A 85 -6.64 -7.17 -0.06
C ASN A 85 -5.62 -6.10 0.31
N ILE A 86 -4.96 -6.30 1.45
CA ILE A 86 -3.93 -5.39 1.98
C ILE A 86 -2.51 -5.92 1.78
N GLU A 87 -2.29 -6.97 0.96
CA GLU A 87 -0.96 -7.57 0.78
C GLU A 87 0.11 -6.56 0.34
N ASP A 88 -0.30 -5.52 -0.37
CA ASP A 88 0.62 -4.50 -0.89
C ASP A 88 1.04 -3.46 0.15
N ILE A 89 0.55 -3.57 1.40
CA ILE A 89 1.06 -2.82 2.55
C ILE A 89 2.58 -3.03 2.76
N LYS A 90 3.12 -4.13 2.27
CA LYS A 90 4.56 -4.46 2.29
C LYS A 90 5.47 -3.39 1.64
N TYR A 91 4.92 -2.53 0.78
CA TYR A 91 5.68 -1.44 0.18
C TYR A 91 5.96 -0.29 1.14
N PHE A 92 5.22 -0.20 2.24
CA PHE A 92 5.33 0.87 3.24
C PHE A 92 6.35 0.55 4.33
N LYS A 93 7.56 0.19 3.95
CA LYS A 93 8.60 -0.36 4.84
C LYS A 93 8.93 0.50 6.06
N ASN A 94 8.85 1.83 5.95
CA ASN A 94 9.24 2.76 7.00
C ASN A 94 8.03 3.37 7.74
N THR A 95 6.84 2.83 7.52
CA THR A 95 5.63 3.31 8.17
C THR A 95 5.66 3.00 9.66
N LYS A 96 5.32 4.02 10.45
CA LYS A 96 5.26 3.96 11.92
C LYS A 96 3.84 3.82 12.44
N THR A 97 2.87 4.33 11.71
CA THR A 97 1.47 4.32 12.10
C THR A 97 0.61 3.81 10.96
N VAL A 98 -0.21 2.83 11.24
CA VAL A 98 -1.26 2.37 10.33
C VAL A 98 -2.61 2.58 10.99
N ARG A 99 -3.52 3.22 10.28
CA ARG A 99 -4.90 3.39 10.69
C ARG A 99 -5.82 2.80 9.64
N PHE A 100 -6.61 1.85 10.06
CA PHE A 100 -7.69 1.28 9.27
C PHE A 100 -9.02 1.58 9.92
N SER A 101 -9.99 1.98 9.12
CA SER A 101 -11.31 2.33 9.64
C SER A 101 -12.41 1.90 8.67
N TYR A 102 -13.59 1.68 9.23
CA TYR A 102 -14.83 1.48 8.47
C TYR A 102 -15.86 2.49 8.94
N ILE A 103 -15.65 3.76 8.59
CA ILE A 103 -16.43 4.91 9.08
C ILE A 103 -17.10 5.61 7.91
N SER A 104 -18.35 6.03 8.04
CA SER A 104 -19.02 6.90 7.08
C SER A 104 -18.57 8.35 7.28
N ALA A 105 -18.29 9.06 6.19
CA ALA A 105 -17.99 10.49 6.24
C ALA A 105 -19.22 11.37 6.57
N TYR A 106 -20.42 10.79 6.57
CA TYR A 106 -21.69 11.51 6.70
C TYR A 106 -22.45 11.21 7.99
N ASP A 107 -21.94 10.35 8.87
CA ASP A 107 -22.66 9.96 10.07
C ASP A 107 -22.52 11.00 11.19
N GLY A 108 -23.27 12.11 11.05
CA GLY A 108 -23.73 12.87 12.20
C GLY A 108 -24.90 12.19 12.94
N ASP A 109 -25.34 11.03 12.44
CA ASP A 109 -26.41 10.23 13.02
C ASP A 109 -25.85 8.85 13.41
N ASN A 110 -26.14 8.42 14.64
CA ASN A 110 -25.75 7.11 15.20
C ASN A 110 -26.47 5.93 14.48
N SER A 111 -26.61 5.99 13.17
CA SER A 111 -27.20 4.91 12.41
C SER A 111 -26.28 3.70 12.46
N ILE A 112 -26.76 2.73 13.16
CA ILE A 112 -26.34 1.34 13.33
C ILE A 112 -25.43 0.91 12.17
N TYR A 113 -24.17 0.61 12.50
CA TYR A 113 -23.24 -0.03 11.57
C TYR A 113 -23.70 -1.45 11.28
N GLU A 114 -24.67 -1.59 10.35
CA GLU A 114 -25.23 -2.90 10.01
C GLU A 114 -24.23 -3.79 9.25
N ASP A 115 -23.22 -3.21 8.66
CA ASP A 115 -22.19 -3.94 7.90
C ASP A 115 -20.82 -3.87 8.61
N GLU A 116 -20.53 -4.88 9.41
CA GLU A 116 -19.17 -5.07 9.95
C GLU A 116 -18.22 -5.49 8.82
N HIS A 117 -17.21 -4.67 8.55
CA HIS A 117 -16.17 -5.07 7.61
C HIS A 117 -15.16 -6.00 8.31
N VAL A 118 -15.08 -7.24 7.82
CA VAL A 118 -14.07 -8.20 8.30
C VAL A 118 -12.75 -7.89 7.62
N LEU A 119 -11.74 -7.58 8.43
CA LEU A 119 -10.38 -7.39 7.94
C LEU A 119 -9.58 -8.67 8.10
N ASP A 120 -9.32 -9.33 6.98
CA ASP A 120 -8.46 -10.50 6.92
C ASP A 120 -7.00 -10.10 6.70
N ASN A 121 -6.09 -11.01 7.08
CA ASN A 121 -4.65 -10.87 6.81
C ASN A 121 -3.95 -9.71 7.52
N ILE A 122 -4.46 -9.27 8.67
CA ILE A 122 -3.82 -8.21 9.45
C ILE A 122 -2.40 -8.60 9.88
N GLY A 123 -2.11 -9.89 10.00
CA GLY A 123 -0.78 -10.43 10.27
C GLY A 123 0.30 -9.98 9.29
N LEU A 124 -0.07 -9.51 8.09
CA LEU A 124 0.87 -8.94 7.12
C LEU A 124 1.58 -7.67 7.64
N MET A 125 0.96 -6.98 8.60
CA MET A 125 1.55 -5.81 9.27
C MET A 125 2.84 -6.14 10.03
N LYS A 126 3.06 -7.40 10.43
CA LYS A 126 4.31 -7.86 11.06
C LYS A 126 5.55 -7.61 10.19
N ASN A 127 5.36 -7.47 8.88
CA ASN A 127 6.42 -7.17 7.93
C ASN A 127 6.84 -5.69 7.92
N LEU A 128 6.12 -4.83 8.65
CA LEU A 128 6.43 -3.40 8.78
C LEU A 128 7.39 -3.20 9.95
N MET A 129 8.68 -3.25 9.68
CA MET A 129 9.76 -3.24 10.69
C MET A 129 9.73 -2.04 11.66
N TYR A 130 9.17 -0.92 11.24
CA TYR A 130 9.14 0.33 12.01
C TYR A 130 7.74 0.65 12.56
N LEU A 131 6.78 -0.25 12.41
CA LEU A 131 5.43 -0.07 12.92
C LEU A 131 5.47 0.09 14.46
N LYS A 132 4.87 1.15 14.95
CA LYS A 132 4.76 1.49 16.38
C LYS A 132 3.34 1.57 16.85
N LYS A 133 2.42 1.91 15.93
CA LYS A 133 1.03 2.14 16.26
C LYS A 133 0.11 1.58 15.20
N LEU A 134 -0.91 0.86 15.64
CA LEU A 134 -1.95 0.27 14.81
C LEU A 134 -3.33 0.69 15.36
N ASP A 135 -4.02 1.55 14.64
CA ASP A 135 -5.37 2.03 14.98
C ASP A 135 -6.39 1.31 14.11
N LEU A 136 -7.36 0.64 14.71
CA LEU A 136 -8.39 -0.15 14.06
C LEU A 136 -9.77 0.32 14.54
N TYR A 137 -10.53 0.98 13.67
CA TYR A 137 -11.83 1.57 14.01
C TYR A 137 -12.96 0.87 13.29
N HIS A 138 -13.95 0.38 14.03
CA HIS A 138 -15.16 -0.26 13.50
C HIS A 138 -14.87 -1.37 12.49
N LEU A 139 -13.88 -2.19 12.80
CA LEU A 139 -13.47 -3.34 12.00
C LEU A 139 -13.67 -4.61 12.81
N LYS A 140 -14.25 -5.62 12.20
CA LYS A 140 -14.29 -6.96 12.79
C LYS A 140 -13.00 -7.70 12.49
N ILE A 141 -12.32 -8.10 13.55
CA ILE A 141 -11.06 -8.82 13.47
C ILE A 141 -11.23 -10.14 14.20
N ASN A 142 -10.97 -11.23 13.49
CA ASN A 142 -11.10 -12.58 14.04
C ASN A 142 -9.80 -13.10 14.69
N GLU A 143 -8.74 -12.30 14.65
CA GLU A 143 -7.40 -12.66 15.12
C GLU A 143 -7.11 -11.96 16.47
N ASP A 144 -6.32 -12.60 17.31
CA ASP A 144 -5.83 -11.99 18.56
C ASP A 144 -4.71 -10.99 18.24
N ILE A 145 -5.10 -9.72 18.06
CA ILE A 145 -4.21 -8.65 17.63
C ILE A 145 -3.16 -8.33 18.69
N GLU A 146 -3.52 -8.34 19.97
CA GLU A 146 -2.58 -8.04 21.05
C GLU A 146 -1.48 -9.09 21.13
N ALA A 147 -1.84 -10.37 21.00
CA ALA A 147 -0.87 -11.44 20.93
C ALA A 147 -0.01 -11.40 19.66
N MET A 148 -0.57 -10.91 18.57
CA MET A 148 0.16 -10.77 17.29
C MET A 148 1.17 -9.64 17.29
N PHE A 149 0.93 -8.56 18.03
CA PHE A 149 1.70 -7.31 18.03
C PHE A 149 2.12 -6.86 19.45
N PRO A 150 2.86 -7.69 20.21
CA PRO A 150 3.12 -7.43 21.64
C PRO A 150 3.96 -6.17 21.93
N ASN A 151 4.63 -5.62 20.91
CA ASN A 151 5.50 -4.44 21.05
C ASN A 151 4.97 -3.22 20.29
N ILE A 152 3.73 -3.25 19.85
CA ILE A 152 3.09 -2.20 19.08
C ILE A 152 1.91 -1.66 19.89
N GLU A 153 1.76 -0.33 19.93
CA GLU A 153 0.55 0.28 20.48
C GLU A 153 -0.64 -0.06 19.57
N VAL A 154 -1.57 -0.85 20.09
CA VAL A 154 -2.78 -1.25 19.37
C VAL A 154 -3.98 -0.54 19.99
N PHE A 155 -4.79 0.10 19.15
CA PHE A 155 -6.06 0.69 19.51
C PHE A 155 -7.16 0.04 18.67
N ILE A 156 -8.19 -0.49 19.34
CA ILE A 156 -9.35 -1.13 18.70
C ILE A 156 -10.61 -0.46 19.26
N GLU A 157 -11.48 0.01 18.38
CA GLU A 157 -12.78 0.63 18.70
C GLU A 157 -13.90 0.04 17.83
#